data_9e1d1fba1482a41fb1eb313ab43edad0
#
_entry.id   9e1d1fba1482a41fb1eb313ab43edad0
#
_cell.length_a   1.000
_cell.length_b   1.000
_cell.length_c   1.000
_cell.angle_alpha   90.00
_cell.angle_beta   90.00
_cell.angle_gamma   90.00
#
_symmetry.space_group_name_H-M   'P 1'
#
loop_
_entity.id
_entity.type
_entity.pdbx_description
1 polymer ?
#
loop_
_entity_poly.entity_id
_entity_poly.type
_entity_poly.pdbx_seq_one_letter_code
_entity_poly.pdbx_strand_id
1 'polypeptide(L)'
;NFQKGYAYFTAKNNKEAAKYFNMVVNSKTFGSQAKYYLGYMSYETDDYKSANEYFEQVSDQDKYKEKMGYFQADMNFKLGNFQKAVDLGLEQMPKSRADEKSELSKIIGESYFNLKKYDKALPYLLDYKGKKGKWNNTDFYQLGYAYYQQKDYENAITQFNKIIDGNDAVAQNAYYHLAESYLKTD
;
A
#
# COMPACT_ATOMS: atom_id res chain seq x y z
N ASN A 1 -24.24 -5.72 -23.09
CA ASN A 1 -23.32 -6.56 -22.33
C ASN A 1 -22.72 -5.82 -21.13
N PHE A 2 -22.27 -4.54 -21.26
CA PHE A 2 -21.70 -3.79 -20.14
C PHE A 2 -22.66 -3.70 -18.93
N GLN A 3 -23.90 -3.32 -19.15
CA GLN A 3 -24.91 -3.22 -18.07
C GLN A 3 -25.14 -4.56 -17.35
N LYS A 4 -25.10 -5.69 -18.09
CA LYS A 4 -25.20 -7.03 -17.47
C LYS A 4 -23.98 -7.32 -16.62
N GLY A 5 -22.77 -7.01 -17.11
CA GLY A 5 -21.54 -7.14 -16.33
C GLY A 5 -21.60 -6.33 -15.05
N TYR A 6 -22.06 -5.08 -15.14
CA TYR A 6 -22.18 -4.20 -13.97
C TYR A 6 -23.24 -4.71 -12.97
N ALA A 7 -24.37 -5.25 -13.43
CA ALA A 7 -25.37 -5.85 -12.55
C ALA A 7 -24.82 -7.08 -11.80
N TYR A 8 -24.05 -7.93 -12.48
CA TYR A 8 -23.38 -9.06 -11.82
C TYR A 8 -22.30 -8.60 -10.84
N PHE A 9 -21.54 -7.57 -11.20
CA PHE A 9 -20.52 -6.97 -10.31
C PHE A 9 -21.16 -6.45 -9.01
N THR A 10 -22.25 -5.67 -9.10
CA THR A 10 -22.96 -5.17 -7.92
C THR A 10 -23.58 -6.28 -7.08
N ALA A 11 -23.95 -7.39 -7.71
CA ALA A 11 -24.44 -8.60 -7.05
C ALA A 11 -23.28 -9.49 -6.49
N LYS A 12 -22.02 -9.02 -6.55
CA LYS A 12 -20.80 -9.74 -6.14
C LYS A 12 -20.58 -11.09 -6.86
N ASN A 13 -21.15 -11.23 -8.04
CA ASN A 13 -20.89 -12.39 -8.92
C ASN A 13 -19.78 -12.04 -9.91
N ASN A 14 -18.55 -12.00 -9.40
CA ASN A 14 -17.39 -11.56 -10.18
C ASN A 14 -17.10 -12.46 -11.39
N LYS A 15 -17.44 -13.74 -11.33
CA LYS A 15 -17.25 -14.67 -12.46
C LYS A 15 -18.10 -14.29 -13.67
N GLU A 16 -19.39 -14.08 -13.46
CA GLU A 16 -20.29 -13.65 -14.56
C GLU A 16 -19.99 -12.21 -14.97
N ALA A 17 -19.72 -11.31 -14.02
CA ALA A 17 -19.31 -9.95 -14.31
C ALA A 17 -18.12 -9.90 -15.27
N ALA A 18 -17.04 -10.63 -14.98
CA ALA A 18 -15.84 -10.71 -15.83
C ALA A 18 -16.14 -11.19 -17.24
N LYS A 19 -17.01 -12.19 -17.37
CA LYS A 19 -17.44 -12.72 -18.68
C LYS A 19 -18.07 -11.62 -19.56
N TYR A 20 -18.99 -10.84 -18.98
CA TYR A 20 -19.67 -9.76 -19.73
C TYR A 20 -18.77 -8.55 -19.97
N PHE A 21 -17.87 -8.20 -19.04
CA PHE A 21 -16.91 -7.14 -19.26
C PHE A 21 -15.89 -7.49 -20.34
N ASN A 22 -15.42 -8.75 -20.39
CA ASN A 22 -14.53 -9.21 -21.46
C ASN A 22 -15.16 -9.15 -22.85
N MET A 23 -16.47 -9.32 -22.97
CA MET A 23 -17.18 -9.15 -24.26
C MET A 23 -17.13 -7.72 -24.81
N VAL A 24 -16.86 -6.73 -23.95
CA VAL A 24 -16.85 -5.31 -24.32
C VAL A 24 -15.52 -4.60 -24.03
N VAL A 25 -14.48 -5.36 -23.65
CA VAL A 25 -13.18 -4.82 -23.26
C VAL A 25 -12.50 -4.00 -24.36
N ASN A 26 -12.81 -4.31 -25.64
CA ASN A 26 -12.29 -3.58 -26.80
C ASN A 26 -13.33 -2.61 -27.42
N SER A 27 -14.46 -2.40 -26.75
CA SER A 27 -15.48 -1.45 -27.20
C SER A 27 -14.98 -0.01 -27.08
N LYS A 28 -15.18 0.81 -28.11
CA LYS A 28 -14.88 2.25 -28.06
C LYS A 28 -15.66 2.98 -26.96
N THR A 29 -16.87 2.54 -26.64
CA THR A 29 -17.75 3.20 -25.67
C THR A 29 -17.55 2.69 -24.25
N PHE A 30 -17.37 1.39 -24.05
CA PHE A 30 -17.37 0.75 -22.75
C PHE A 30 -16.04 0.08 -22.38
N GLY A 31 -15.07 0.02 -23.30
CA GLY A 31 -13.84 -0.72 -23.11
C GLY A 31 -13.03 -0.24 -21.88
N SER A 32 -12.87 1.06 -21.73
CA SER A 32 -12.16 1.62 -20.58
C SER A 32 -12.86 1.34 -19.24
N GLN A 33 -14.21 1.44 -19.23
CA GLN A 33 -14.98 1.07 -18.04
C GLN A 33 -14.86 -0.42 -17.71
N ALA A 34 -14.94 -1.27 -18.74
CA ALA A 34 -14.80 -2.72 -18.56
C ALA A 34 -13.40 -3.07 -18.01
N LYS A 35 -12.34 -2.47 -18.54
CA LYS A 35 -10.96 -2.63 -18.05
C LYS A 35 -10.82 -2.18 -16.60
N TYR A 36 -11.40 -1.03 -16.24
CA TYR A 36 -11.39 -0.56 -14.85
C TYR A 36 -12.01 -1.59 -13.91
N TYR A 37 -13.19 -2.13 -14.22
CA TYR A 37 -13.85 -3.12 -13.36
C TYR A 37 -13.12 -4.47 -13.35
N LEU A 38 -12.56 -4.91 -14.48
CA LEU A 38 -11.71 -6.11 -14.53
C LEU A 38 -10.47 -5.94 -13.64
N GLY A 39 -9.80 -4.79 -13.72
CA GLY A 39 -8.68 -4.45 -12.87
C GLY A 39 -9.05 -4.43 -11.39
N TYR A 40 -10.17 -3.81 -11.04
CA TYR A 40 -10.67 -3.77 -9.67
C TYR A 40 -10.99 -5.17 -9.12
N MET A 41 -11.64 -6.03 -9.90
CA MET A 41 -11.94 -7.41 -9.50
C MET A 41 -10.66 -8.24 -9.33
N SER A 42 -9.67 -8.05 -10.20
CA SER A 42 -8.35 -8.68 -10.05
C SER A 42 -7.64 -8.22 -8.78
N TYR A 43 -7.72 -6.91 -8.47
CA TYR A 43 -7.19 -6.37 -7.21
C TYR A 43 -7.87 -6.99 -5.98
N GLU A 44 -9.19 -7.14 -5.98
CA GLU A 44 -9.93 -7.75 -4.87
C GLU A 44 -9.60 -9.23 -4.64
N THR A 45 -9.09 -9.90 -5.65
CA THR A 45 -8.68 -11.33 -5.57
C THR A 45 -7.16 -11.50 -5.46
N ASP A 46 -6.43 -10.44 -5.12
CA ASP A 46 -4.97 -10.41 -4.97
C ASP A 46 -4.19 -10.75 -6.26
N ASP A 47 -4.85 -10.76 -7.42
CA ASP A 47 -4.18 -10.86 -8.72
C ASP A 47 -3.67 -9.48 -9.16
N TYR A 48 -2.66 -9.00 -8.43
CA TYR A 48 -2.10 -7.65 -8.63
C TYR A 48 -1.45 -7.46 -9.98
N LYS A 49 -0.95 -8.54 -10.59
CA LYS A 49 -0.38 -8.48 -11.93
C LYS A 49 -1.44 -8.13 -12.97
N SER A 50 -2.51 -8.90 -13.04
CA SER A 50 -3.63 -8.62 -13.95
C SER A 50 -4.29 -7.28 -13.65
N ALA A 51 -4.45 -6.94 -12.36
CA ALA A 51 -5.00 -5.65 -11.95
C ALA A 51 -4.17 -4.48 -12.51
N ASN A 52 -2.83 -4.55 -12.37
CA ASN A 52 -1.94 -3.52 -12.89
C ASN A 52 -2.00 -3.42 -14.41
N GLU A 53 -2.02 -4.55 -15.13
CA GLU A 53 -2.13 -4.58 -16.60
C GLU A 53 -3.41 -3.90 -17.10
N TYR A 54 -4.54 -4.12 -16.44
CA TYR A 54 -5.81 -3.45 -16.79
C TYR A 54 -5.79 -1.96 -16.45
N PHE A 55 -5.27 -1.58 -15.29
CA PHE A 55 -5.23 -0.18 -14.87
C PHE A 55 -4.27 0.66 -15.71
N GLU A 56 -3.13 0.11 -16.12
CA GLU A 56 -2.20 0.79 -17.03
C GLU A 56 -2.85 1.14 -18.37
N GLN A 57 -3.74 0.30 -18.89
CA GLN A 57 -4.45 0.55 -20.15
C GLN A 57 -5.50 1.68 -20.09
N VAL A 58 -5.82 2.20 -18.91
CA VAL A 58 -6.80 3.29 -18.71
C VAL A 58 -6.25 4.42 -17.87
N SER A 59 -4.96 4.38 -17.53
CA SER A 59 -4.28 5.33 -16.63
C SER A 59 -4.14 6.75 -17.20
N ASP A 60 -4.21 6.91 -18.51
CA ASP A 60 -4.18 8.18 -19.21
C ASP A 60 -5.53 8.93 -19.20
N GLN A 61 -6.59 8.27 -18.73
CA GLN A 61 -7.93 8.86 -18.71
C GLN A 61 -8.23 9.49 -17.34
N ASP A 62 -8.34 10.81 -17.29
CA ASP A 62 -8.58 11.58 -16.05
C ASP A 62 -9.71 11.02 -15.18
N LYS A 63 -10.78 10.53 -15.82
CA LYS A 63 -11.93 9.93 -15.13
C LYS A 63 -11.57 8.76 -14.20
N TYR A 64 -10.53 8.00 -14.53
CA TYR A 64 -10.10 6.83 -13.76
C TYR A 64 -8.86 7.12 -12.91
N LYS A 65 -8.03 8.07 -13.33
CA LYS A 65 -6.77 8.43 -12.68
C LYS A 65 -6.93 8.67 -11.17
N GLU A 66 -7.93 9.47 -10.79
CA GLU A 66 -8.21 9.75 -9.37
C GLU A 66 -8.68 8.52 -8.58
N LYS A 67 -9.41 7.62 -9.24
CA LYS A 67 -9.95 6.41 -8.59
C LYS A 67 -8.93 5.29 -8.46
N MET A 68 -7.94 5.26 -9.34
CA MET A 68 -6.97 4.17 -9.41
C MET A 68 -5.68 4.44 -8.66
N GLY A 69 -5.36 5.70 -8.38
CA GLY A 69 -4.06 6.09 -7.85
C GLY A 69 -3.67 5.34 -6.57
N TYR A 70 -4.60 5.19 -5.64
CA TYR A 70 -4.40 4.39 -4.44
C TYR A 70 -4.11 2.92 -4.77
N PHE A 71 -4.98 2.29 -5.57
CA PHE A 71 -4.83 0.87 -5.93
C PHE A 71 -3.52 0.59 -6.67
N GLN A 72 -3.11 1.49 -7.57
CA GLN A 72 -1.85 1.35 -8.28
C GLN A 72 -0.63 1.47 -7.35
N ALA A 73 -0.66 2.37 -6.36
CA ALA A 73 0.39 2.48 -5.36
C ALA A 73 0.47 1.21 -4.51
N ASP A 74 -0.66 0.73 -3.99
CA ASP A 74 -0.75 -0.47 -3.15
C ASP A 74 -0.32 -1.74 -3.91
N MET A 75 -0.78 -1.92 -5.13
CA MET A 75 -0.38 -3.07 -5.95
C MET A 75 1.12 -3.08 -6.25
N ASN A 76 1.69 -1.94 -6.61
CA ASN A 76 3.13 -1.86 -6.88
C ASN A 76 3.95 -2.15 -5.62
N PHE A 77 3.48 -1.70 -4.45
CA PHE A 77 4.06 -2.08 -3.17
C PHE A 77 4.03 -3.60 -2.96
N LYS A 78 2.87 -4.23 -3.13
CA LYS A 78 2.68 -5.69 -2.96
C LYS A 78 3.48 -6.53 -3.97
N LEU A 79 3.70 -5.99 -5.16
CA LEU A 79 4.55 -6.59 -6.20
C LEU A 79 6.06 -6.35 -5.97
N GLY A 80 6.45 -5.61 -4.95
CA GLY A 80 7.85 -5.27 -4.66
C GLY A 80 8.42 -4.14 -5.53
N ASN A 81 7.60 -3.46 -6.32
CA ASN A 81 7.99 -2.31 -7.16
C ASN A 81 8.01 -1.03 -6.30
N PHE A 82 8.84 -1.00 -5.26
CA PHE A 82 8.80 0.01 -4.21
C PHE A 82 8.99 1.45 -4.71
N GLN A 83 9.89 1.69 -5.67
CA GLN A 83 10.05 3.05 -6.19
C GLN A 83 8.80 3.51 -6.94
N LYS A 84 8.18 2.64 -7.76
CA LYS A 84 6.92 2.96 -8.45
C LYS A 84 5.77 3.18 -7.47
N ALA A 85 5.72 2.40 -6.39
CA ALA A 85 4.73 2.60 -5.32
C ALA A 85 4.88 3.96 -4.63
N VAL A 86 6.11 4.42 -4.38
CA VAL A 86 6.40 5.76 -3.86
C VAL A 86 5.91 6.84 -4.83
N ASP A 87 6.29 6.75 -6.09
CA ASP A 87 5.98 7.77 -7.09
C ASP A 87 4.46 7.93 -7.26
N LEU A 88 3.73 6.81 -7.39
CA LEU A 88 2.27 6.80 -7.49
C LEU A 88 1.60 7.28 -6.19
N GLY A 89 2.11 6.85 -5.04
CA GLY A 89 1.59 7.27 -3.73
C GLY A 89 1.72 8.78 -3.51
N LEU A 90 2.87 9.36 -3.85
CA LEU A 90 3.12 10.78 -3.75
C LEU A 90 2.23 11.60 -4.72
N GLU A 91 1.99 11.10 -5.92
CA GLU A 91 1.08 11.73 -6.88
C GLU A 91 -0.38 11.71 -6.39
N GLN A 92 -0.79 10.62 -5.73
CA GLN A 92 -2.16 10.45 -5.22
C GLN A 92 -2.41 11.20 -3.92
N MET A 93 -1.42 11.32 -3.05
CA MET A 93 -1.52 11.89 -1.70
C MET A 93 -2.28 13.23 -1.62
N PRO A 94 -2.00 14.25 -2.46
CA PRO A 94 -2.71 15.53 -2.40
C PRO A 94 -4.20 15.44 -2.71
N LYS A 95 -4.61 14.43 -3.49
CA LYS A 95 -5.99 14.23 -3.98
C LYS A 95 -6.82 13.37 -3.03
N SER A 96 -6.19 12.77 -2.03
CA SER A 96 -6.81 11.77 -1.16
C SER A 96 -7.43 12.37 0.10
N ARG A 97 -8.44 11.69 0.64
CA ARG A 97 -9.04 12.01 1.95
C ARG A 97 -8.11 11.56 3.09
N ALA A 98 -8.42 11.98 4.31
CA ALA A 98 -7.56 11.76 5.48
C ALA A 98 -7.30 10.27 5.78
N ASP A 99 -8.30 9.42 5.63
CA ASP A 99 -8.19 7.96 5.81
C ASP A 99 -7.27 7.33 4.75
N GLU A 100 -7.46 7.70 3.49
CA GLU A 100 -6.65 7.24 2.38
C GLU A 100 -5.21 7.78 2.46
N LYS A 101 -5.03 9.04 2.90
CA LYS A 101 -3.69 9.61 3.17
C LYS A 101 -2.91 8.81 4.19
N SER A 102 -3.57 8.33 5.25
CA SER A 102 -2.94 7.48 6.26
C SER A 102 -2.45 6.16 5.65
N GLU A 103 -3.27 5.50 4.84
CA GLU A 103 -2.87 4.25 4.17
C GLU A 103 -1.78 4.49 3.11
N LEU A 104 -1.86 5.59 2.35
CA LEU A 104 -0.78 5.99 1.43
C LEU A 104 0.52 6.28 2.17
N SER A 105 0.46 6.91 3.34
CA SER A 105 1.64 7.13 4.18
C SER A 105 2.29 5.82 4.58
N LYS A 106 1.50 4.78 4.92
CA LYS A 106 2.04 3.45 5.15
C LYS A 106 2.74 2.90 3.91
N ILE A 107 2.08 2.90 2.77
CA ILE A 107 2.62 2.38 1.50
C ILE A 107 3.94 3.09 1.15
N ILE A 108 3.98 4.41 1.23
CA ILE A 108 5.16 5.22 0.90
C ILE A 108 6.28 4.96 1.92
N GLY A 109 5.96 4.99 3.21
CA GLY A 109 6.92 4.78 4.29
C GLY A 109 7.56 3.39 4.22
N GLU A 110 6.75 2.34 4.09
CA GLU A 110 7.25 0.96 3.94
C GLU A 110 8.02 0.75 2.63
N SER A 111 7.62 1.42 1.54
CA SER A 111 8.37 1.39 0.28
C SER A 111 9.76 2.01 0.44
N TYR A 112 9.86 3.19 1.04
CA TYR A 112 11.15 3.79 1.35
C TYR A 112 11.97 2.95 2.31
N PHE A 113 11.35 2.31 3.30
CA PHE A 113 12.00 1.39 4.22
C PHE A 113 12.64 0.21 3.46
N ASN A 114 11.89 -0.44 2.56
CA ASN A 114 12.40 -1.52 1.73
C ASN A 114 13.52 -1.08 0.77
N LEU A 115 13.48 0.18 0.31
CA LEU A 115 14.56 0.80 -0.47
C LEU A 115 15.75 1.25 0.39
N LYS A 116 15.73 1.00 1.71
CA LYS A 116 16.74 1.43 2.70
C LYS A 116 16.94 2.95 2.76
N LYS A 117 15.93 3.72 2.36
CA LYS A 117 15.89 5.19 2.45
C LYS A 117 15.20 5.61 3.75
N TYR A 118 15.81 5.28 4.89
CA TYR A 118 15.19 5.39 6.20
C TYR A 118 14.86 6.83 6.61
N ASP A 119 15.69 7.79 6.21
CA ASP A 119 15.44 9.23 6.38
C ASP A 119 14.14 9.67 5.71
N LYS A 120 13.87 9.15 4.51
CA LYS A 120 12.64 9.42 3.77
C LYS A 120 11.45 8.62 4.28
N ALA A 121 11.68 7.44 4.84
CA ALA A 121 10.62 6.60 5.39
C ALA A 121 10.00 7.20 6.66
N LEU A 122 10.82 7.81 7.53
CA LEU A 122 10.41 8.30 8.85
C LEU A 122 9.14 9.17 8.86
N PRO A 123 9.03 10.27 8.07
CA PRO A 123 7.85 11.12 8.14
C PRO A 123 6.57 10.37 7.75
N TYR A 124 6.64 9.47 6.78
CA TYR A 124 5.48 8.71 6.34
C TYR A 124 5.10 7.60 7.31
N LEU A 125 6.06 6.90 7.90
CA LEU A 125 5.79 5.92 8.97
C LEU A 125 5.13 6.58 10.18
N LEU A 126 5.52 7.82 10.52
CA LEU A 126 4.91 8.60 11.60
C LEU A 126 3.49 9.08 11.26
N ASP A 127 3.22 9.39 9.99
CA ASP A 127 1.90 9.86 9.54
C ASP A 127 0.85 8.75 9.47
N TYR A 128 1.27 7.50 9.42
CA TYR A 128 0.35 6.36 9.44
C TYR A 128 -0.39 6.28 10.78
N LYS A 129 -1.71 6.24 10.74
CA LYS A 129 -2.55 6.24 11.96
C LYS A 129 -2.87 4.84 12.50
N GLY A 130 -2.39 3.81 11.83
CA GLY A 130 -2.64 2.42 12.22
C GLY A 130 -3.97 1.86 11.71
N LYS A 131 -4.06 0.56 11.63
CA LYS A 131 -5.30 -0.12 11.27
C LYS A 131 -6.34 0.10 12.37
N LYS A 132 -7.46 0.76 12.03
CA LYS A 132 -8.50 1.16 13.00
C LYS A 132 -7.93 2.01 14.16
N GLY A 133 -6.96 2.87 13.87
CA GLY A 133 -6.33 3.73 14.87
C GLY A 133 -5.33 3.03 15.79
N LYS A 134 -4.88 1.82 15.46
CA LYS A 134 -3.93 1.04 16.29
C LYS A 134 -2.75 0.55 15.46
N TRP A 135 -1.55 0.78 15.95
CA TRP A 135 -0.31 0.22 15.43
C TRP A 135 -0.10 -1.20 15.95
N ASN A 136 0.50 -2.05 15.11
CA ASN A 136 0.97 -3.39 15.48
C ASN A 136 2.49 -3.40 15.74
N ASN A 137 3.02 -4.55 16.15
CA ASN A 137 4.46 -4.70 16.41
C ASN A 137 5.34 -4.42 15.18
N THR A 138 4.87 -4.76 13.99
CA THR A 138 5.61 -4.46 12.75
C THR A 138 5.70 -2.96 12.50
N ASP A 139 4.62 -2.21 12.72
CA ASP A 139 4.62 -0.75 12.57
C ASP A 139 5.62 -0.09 13.54
N PHE A 140 5.63 -0.50 14.82
CA PHE A 140 6.60 -0.03 15.82
C PHE A 140 8.03 -0.44 15.48
N TYR A 141 8.24 -1.67 15.00
CA TYR A 141 9.56 -2.15 14.63
C TYR A 141 10.15 -1.35 13.45
N GLN A 142 9.38 -1.14 12.40
CA GLN A 142 9.82 -0.39 11.23
C GLN A 142 10.20 1.04 11.59
N LEU A 143 9.39 1.69 12.42
CA LEU A 143 9.72 3.04 12.90
C LEU A 143 10.97 3.05 13.78
N GLY A 144 11.06 2.13 14.74
CA GLY A 144 12.23 1.99 15.61
C GLY A 144 13.50 1.71 14.82
N TYR A 145 13.44 0.82 13.83
CA TYR A 145 14.58 0.51 12.99
C TYR A 145 14.99 1.66 12.07
N ALA A 146 14.02 2.43 11.57
CA ALA A 146 14.33 3.63 10.79
C ALA A 146 15.08 4.68 11.64
N TYR A 147 14.66 4.91 12.89
CA TYR A 147 15.38 5.74 13.83
C TYR A 147 16.80 5.19 14.14
N TYR A 148 16.89 3.88 14.40
CA TYR A 148 18.18 3.21 14.65
C TYR A 148 19.18 3.45 13.50
N GLN A 149 18.73 3.31 12.27
CA GLN A 149 19.56 3.56 11.07
C GLN A 149 19.99 5.03 10.93
N GLN A 150 19.20 5.96 11.46
CA GLN A 150 19.55 7.38 11.55
C GLN A 150 20.41 7.72 12.77
N LYS A 151 20.82 6.71 13.57
CA LYS A 151 21.55 6.85 14.84
C LYS A 151 20.77 7.65 15.91
N ASP A 152 19.48 7.75 15.76
CA ASP A 152 18.57 8.31 16.78
C ASP A 152 18.14 7.18 17.73
N TYR A 153 19.06 6.79 18.58
CA TYR A 153 18.90 5.62 19.45
C TYR A 153 17.85 5.81 20.53
N GLU A 154 17.67 7.03 21.02
CA GLU A 154 16.63 7.34 22.03
C GLU A 154 15.22 7.09 21.47
N ASN A 155 14.93 7.61 20.28
CA ASN A 155 13.65 7.35 19.61
C ASN A 155 13.51 5.89 19.20
N ALA A 156 14.58 5.23 18.75
CA ALA A 156 14.59 3.80 18.46
C ALA A 156 14.19 2.97 19.70
N ILE A 157 14.80 3.22 20.85
CA ILE A 157 14.51 2.59 22.14
C ILE A 157 13.02 2.78 22.49
N THR A 158 12.53 3.99 22.32
CA THR A 158 11.12 4.32 22.61
C THR A 158 10.15 3.45 21.78
N GLN A 159 10.45 3.21 20.51
CA GLN A 159 9.58 2.40 19.65
C GLN A 159 9.73 0.90 19.94
N PHE A 160 10.96 0.40 20.09
CA PHE A 160 11.18 -1.02 20.38
C PHE A 160 10.57 -1.45 21.71
N ASN A 161 10.57 -0.58 22.74
CA ASN A 161 9.91 -0.84 24.02
C ASN A 161 8.37 -1.01 23.93
N LYS A 162 7.75 -0.58 22.83
CA LYS A 162 6.32 -0.80 22.59
C LYS A 162 6.00 -2.18 22.03
N ILE A 163 7.02 -2.94 21.63
CA ILE A 163 6.88 -4.31 21.14
C ILE A 163 6.97 -5.24 22.37
N ILE A 164 5.80 -5.58 22.89
CA ILE A 164 5.68 -6.39 24.12
C ILE A 164 5.23 -7.80 23.75
N ASP A 165 5.76 -8.79 24.51
CA ASP A 165 5.27 -10.17 24.56
C ASP A 165 5.26 -10.95 23.23
N GLY A 166 6.08 -10.54 22.24
CA GLY A 166 6.21 -11.26 20.98
C GLY A 166 7.25 -12.37 21.04
N ASN A 167 6.91 -13.54 20.48
CA ASN A 167 7.84 -14.66 20.27
C ASN A 167 8.22 -14.82 18.79
N ASP A 168 7.76 -13.90 17.94
CA ASP A 168 8.01 -13.93 16.51
C ASP A 168 9.34 -13.26 16.13
N ALA A 169 9.71 -13.36 14.85
CA ALA A 169 10.95 -12.78 14.35
C ALA A 169 10.98 -11.24 14.50
N VAL A 170 9.82 -10.57 14.47
CA VAL A 170 9.74 -9.11 14.64
C VAL A 170 10.15 -8.73 16.06
N ALA A 171 9.59 -9.42 17.07
CA ALA A 171 9.94 -9.18 18.46
C ALA A 171 11.41 -9.51 18.76
N GLN A 172 11.93 -10.62 18.24
CA GLN A 172 13.34 -11.00 18.40
C GLN A 172 14.28 -9.94 17.82
N ASN A 173 14.01 -9.44 16.62
CA ASN A 173 14.78 -8.37 16.00
C ASN A 173 14.66 -7.05 16.78
N ALA A 174 13.48 -6.75 17.30
CA ALA A 174 13.28 -5.57 18.13
C ALA A 174 14.13 -5.62 19.41
N TYR A 175 14.14 -6.75 20.12
CA TYR A 175 14.98 -6.92 21.32
C TYR A 175 16.46 -6.82 21.01
N TYR A 176 16.91 -7.37 19.89
CA TYR A 176 18.31 -7.26 19.47
C TYR A 176 18.69 -5.79 19.25
N HIS A 177 17.94 -5.05 18.45
CA HIS A 177 18.22 -3.65 18.16
C HIS A 177 17.98 -2.72 19.37
N LEU A 178 17.08 -3.10 20.29
CA LEU A 178 16.90 -2.41 21.56
C LEU A 178 18.17 -2.48 22.40
N ALA A 179 18.71 -3.68 22.55
CA ALA A 179 19.99 -3.88 23.30
C ALA A 179 21.15 -3.11 22.66
N GLU A 180 21.28 -3.18 21.33
CA GLU A 180 22.30 -2.40 20.61
C GLU A 180 22.12 -0.89 20.80
N SER A 181 20.86 -0.40 20.79
CA SER A 181 20.56 1.02 20.97
C SER A 181 20.97 1.52 22.36
N TYR A 182 20.69 0.73 23.41
CA TYR A 182 21.15 1.07 24.77
C TYR A 182 22.68 1.14 24.85
N LEU A 183 23.39 0.19 24.25
CA LEU A 183 24.87 0.19 24.24
C LEU A 183 25.48 1.39 23.49
N LYS A 184 24.70 2.08 22.68
CA LYS A 184 25.16 3.24 21.89
C LYS A 184 24.74 4.59 22.50
N THR A 185 23.91 4.57 23.54
CA THR A 185 23.49 5.76 24.30
C THR A 185 24.29 5.95 25.58
N ASP A 186 24.99 4.91 26.07
CA ASP A 186 25.95 4.97 27.18
C ASP A 186 27.31 5.48 26.69
#